data_ac07cb64d55d06de163477860d7b421b
#
_entry.id   ac07cb64d55d06de163477860d7b421b
#
_cell.length_a   1.000
_cell.length_b   1.000
_cell.length_c   1.000
_cell.angle_alpha   90.00
_cell.angle_beta   90.00
_cell.angle_gamma   90.00
#
_symmetry.space_group_name_H-M   'P 1'
#
loop_
_entity.id
_entity.type
_entity.pdbx_description
1 polymer ?
#
loop_
_entity_poly.entity_id
_entity_poly.type
_entity_poly.pdbx_seq_one_letter_code
_entity_poly.pdbx_strand_id
1 'polypeptide(L)'
;AQDYMAMPVICGKKTEGEKFPGAVDTYCIEAMMQDRKALQAGTSHFLGQNFAKASNIKYLSEAGVQEYAWTTSWGVSTRLIGGMVMTHSDDNGLVIPPKLSPLHAVIIPILHNDAERENVMAYCAKLKDQLSAQTYSGREIKVQIDTRDIRGGDKIWGWVKKGVPIRIEIGPRDIASDSLFVARLDEDKKTSVPRAEFIEKIGEILQSIQDNLFARAKKYRDENMVEMTSKEEFYKFFTPKNEKKPEIHGGFAIADYDGSEEVEDMLRKDLRVTVRCIPLDLSLIHISEPTRR
;
A
#
# COMPACT_ATOMS: atom_id res chain seq x y z
N ALA A 1 -4.08 -5.33 0.57
CA ALA A 1 -3.08 -4.42 -0.01
C ALA A 1 -3.77 -3.34 -0.85
N GLN A 2 -4.48 -3.69 -1.92
CA GLN A 2 -5.01 -2.70 -2.87
C GLN A 2 -6.05 -1.78 -2.21
N ASP A 3 -7.10 -2.32 -1.63
CA ASP A 3 -8.27 -1.55 -1.17
C ASP A 3 -7.98 -0.63 0.01
N TYR A 4 -7.17 -1.09 0.97
CA TYR A 4 -6.88 -0.35 2.20
C TYR A 4 -5.54 0.38 2.14
N MET A 5 -4.50 -0.29 1.63
CA MET A 5 -3.15 0.27 1.62
C MET A 5 -2.84 1.06 0.35
N ALA A 6 -3.77 1.12 -0.61
CA ALA A 6 -3.56 1.72 -1.93
C ALA A 6 -2.28 1.19 -2.62
N MET A 7 -1.89 -0.05 -2.33
CA MET A 7 -0.70 -0.71 -2.90
C MET A 7 -1.11 -1.63 -4.04
N PRO A 8 -0.76 -1.33 -5.28
CA PRO A 8 -0.98 -2.24 -6.41
C PRO A 8 -0.06 -3.45 -6.27
N VAL A 9 -0.64 -4.65 -6.39
CA VAL A 9 0.08 -5.92 -6.27
C VAL A 9 -0.09 -6.78 -7.50
N ILE A 10 0.88 -7.66 -7.75
CA ILE A 10 0.80 -8.75 -8.69
C ILE A 10 0.46 -10.00 -7.88
N CYS A 11 -0.64 -10.65 -8.23
CA CYS A 11 -1.03 -11.94 -7.68
C CYS A 11 -0.36 -13.05 -8.48
N GLY A 12 0.28 -14.01 -7.82
CA GLY A 12 0.96 -15.06 -8.52
C GLY A 12 1.13 -16.34 -7.71
N LYS A 13 1.51 -17.40 -8.40
CA LYS A 13 1.90 -18.69 -7.82
C LYS A 13 3.41 -18.72 -7.67
N LYS A 14 3.92 -19.17 -6.52
CA LYS A 14 5.35 -19.38 -6.32
C LYS A 14 5.85 -20.57 -7.13
N THR A 15 7.09 -20.47 -7.60
CA THR A 15 7.81 -21.57 -8.20
C THR A 15 8.15 -22.66 -7.17
N GLU A 16 8.60 -23.82 -7.61
CA GLU A 16 8.97 -24.91 -6.70
C GLU A 16 10.10 -24.48 -5.76
N GLY A 17 11.10 -23.74 -6.26
CA GLY A 17 12.24 -23.24 -5.46
C GLY A 17 11.88 -22.16 -4.44
N GLU A 18 10.82 -21.40 -4.68
CA GLU A 18 10.37 -20.28 -3.81
C GLU A 18 9.10 -20.63 -2.98
N LYS A 19 8.58 -21.82 -3.16
CA LYS A 19 7.40 -22.33 -2.46
C LYS A 19 7.69 -22.54 -0.97
N PHE A 20 6.67 -22.33 -0.12
CA PHE A 20 6.78 -22.62 1.30
C PHE A 20 7.05 -24.11 1.53
N PRO A 21 8.10 -24.47 2.29
CA PRO A 21 8.45 -25.87 2.51
C PRO A 21 7.29 -26.66 3.12
N GLY A 22 6.93 -27.76 2.45
CA GLY A 22 5.81 -28.62 2.86
C GLY A 22 4.45 -28.22 2.33
N ALA A 23 4.30 -27.07 1.67
CA ALA A 23 3.07 -26.73 0.96
C ALA A 23 2.97 -27.50 -0.37
N VAL A 24 1.75 -27.81 -0.78
CA VAL A 24 1.46 -28.31 -2.13
C VAL A 24 1.60 -27.15 -3.12
N ASP A 25 0.93 -26.03 -2.83
CA ASP A 25 1.02 -24.80 -3.59
C ASP A 25 1.17 -23.57 -2.68
N THR A 26 1.86 -22.55 -3.17
CA THR A 26 1.96 -21.26 -2.49
C THR A 26 1.60 -20.15 -3.47
N TYR A 27 0.61 -19.35 -3.10
CA TYR A 27 0.25 -18.12 -3.79
C TYR A 27 0.78 -16.93 -3.03
N CYS A 28 1.08 -15.84 -3.74
CA CYS A 28 1.60 -14.62 -3.13
C CYS A 28 1.02 -13.37 -3.78
N ILE A 29 1.18 -12.26 -3.08
CA ILE A 29 0.97 -10.92 -3.61
C ILE A 29 2.28 -10.16 -3.50
N GLU A 30 2.76 -9.65 -4.63
CA GLU A 30 4.03 -8.95 -4.77
C GLU A 30 3.79 -7.48 -5.09
N ALA A 31 4.35 -6.58 -4.27
CA ALA A 31 4.29 -5.14 -4.47
C ALA A 31 5.64 -4.60 -4.94
N MET A 32 5.63 -3.47 -5.64
CA MET A 32 6.83 -2.71 -5.97
C MET A 32 6.95 -1.50 -5.04
N MET A 33 8.11 -1.33 -4.43
CA MET A 33 8.45 -0.18 -3.59
C MET A 33 9.09 0.93 -4.43
N GLN A 34 9.26 2.14 -3.88
CA GLN A 34 9.83 3.29 -4.59
C GLN A 34 11.29 3.08 -5.03
N ASP A 35 12.02 2.18 -4.37
CA ASP A 35 13.36 1.75 -4.80
C ASP A 35 13.31 0.68 -5.92
N ARG A 36 12.13 0.41 -6.47
CA ARG A 36 11.83 -0.58 -7.51
C ARG A 36 12.05 -2.03 -7.11
N LYS A 37 12.31 -2.31 -5.84
CA LYS A 37 12.43 -3.68 -5.34
C LYS A 37 11.07 -4.30 -5.07
N ALA A 38 11.03 -5.63 -5.17
CA ALA A 38 9.86 -6.41 -4.82
C ALA A 38 9.68 -6.54 -3.31
N LEU A 39 8.44 -6.45 -2.87
CA LEU A 39 8.02 -6.78 -1.52
C LEU A 39 6.94 -7.85 -1.58
N GLN A 40 7.21 -9.02 -1.00
CA GLN A 40 6.17 -10.01 -0.76
C GLN A 40 5.23 -9.48 0.33
N ALA A 41 4.04 -9.07 -0.08
CA ALA A 41 3.06 -8.41 0.78
C ALA A 41 2.16 -9.42 1.53
N GLY A 42 2.07 -10.65 1.06
CA GLY A 42 1.33 -11.70 1.72
C GLY A 42 1.42 -13.03 0.97
N THR A 43 1.04 -14.11 1.65
CA THR A 43 1.03 -15.45 1.08
C THR A 43 -0.24 -16.21 1.46
N SER A 44 -0.60 -17.16 0.61
CA SER A 44 -1.62 -18.15 0.84
C SER A 44 -1.07 -19.53 0.46
N HIS A 45 -1.02 -20.43 1.42
CA HIS A 45 -0.46 -21.77 1.22
C HIS A 45 -1.56 -22.79 1.21
N PHE A 46 -1.60 -23.62 0.18
CA PHE A 46 -2.36 -24.87 0.20
C PHE A 46 -1.43 -25.97 0.73
N LEU A 47 -1.65 -26.40 1.95
CA LEU A 47 -0.79 -27.36 2.65
C LEU A 47 -1.18 -28.82 2.35
N GLY A 48 -2.32 -29.04 1.68
CA GLY A 48 -2.86 -30.37 1.48
C GLY A 48 -3.05 -31.07 2.82
N GLN A 49 -2.58 -32.31 2.93
CA GLN A 49 -2.59 -33.11 4.16
C GLN A 49 -1.19 -33.24 4.81
N ASN A 50 -0.16 -32.57 4.27
CA ASN A 50 1.22 -32.79 4.69
C ASN A 50 1.43 -32.49 6.18
N PHE A 51 0.99 -31.31 6.63
CA PHE A 51 1.07 -30.92 8.05
C PHE A 51 0.10 -31.69 8.92
N ALA A 52 -1.10 -32.01 8.41
CA ALA A 52 -2.07 -32.82 9.14
C ALA A 52 -1.53 -34.22 9.41
N LYS A 53 -0.86 -34.85 8.46
CA LYS A 53 -0.20 -36.17 8.66
C LYS A 53 0.95 -36.05 9.66
N ALA A 54 1.80 -35.06 9.54
CA ALA A 54 2.95 -34.83 10.43
C ALA A 54 2.48 -34.59 11.90
N SER A 55 1.38 -33.87 12.09
CA SER A 55 0.83 -33.53 13.41
C SER A 55 -0.32 -34.43 13.86
N ASN A 56 -0.64 -35.49 13.09
CA ASN A 56 -1.74 -36.44 13.35
C ASN A 56 -3.11 -35.75 13.52
N ILE A 57 -3.39 -34.70 12.73
CA ILE A 57 -4.66 -33.95 12.77
C ILE A 57 -5.68 -34.67 11.90
N LYS A 58 -6.68 -35.29 12.56
CA LYS A 58 -7.74 -36.07 11.91
C LYS A 58 -9.11 -35.52 12.27
N TYR A 59 -10.08 -35.81 11.42
CA TYR A 59 -11.50 -35.58 11.66
C TYR A 59 -12.31 -36.84 11.32
N LEU A 60 -13.51 -36.92 11.86
CA LEU A 60 -14.44 -37.98 11.51
C LEU A 60 -15.26 -37.53 10.31
N SER A 61 -15.12 -38.24 9.18
CA SER A 61 -15.90 -37.96 7.97
C SER A 61 -17.36 -38.40 8.10
N GLU A 62 -18.21 -37.99 7.18
CA GLU A 62 -19.62 -38.41 7.15
C GLU A 62 -19.77 -39.92 7.03
N ALA A 63 -18.81 -40.63 6.46
CA ALA A 63 -18.76 -42.09 6.37
C ALA A 63 -18.36 -42.77 7.68
N GLY A 64 -18.14 -42.02 8.78
CA GLY A 64 -17.69 -42.53 10.05
C GLY A 64 -16.23 -43.01 10.09
N VAL A 65 -15.42 -42.60 9.14
CA VAL A 65 -14.00 -42.95 9.03
C VAL A 65 -13.13 -41.76 9.44
N GLN A 66 -12.03 -42.05 10.16
CA GLN A 66 -11.04 -41.00 10.48
C GLN A 66 -10.16 -40.69 9.27
N GLU A 67 -10.17 -39.42 8.84
CA GLU A 67 -9.40 -38.91 7.71
C GLU A 67 -8.47 -37.77 8.15
N TYR A 68 -7.33 -37.61 7.48
CA TYR A 68 -6.45 -36.44 7.70
C TYR A 68 -7.09 -35.19 7.14
N ALA A 69 -7.00 -34.11 7.91
CA ALA A 69 -7.56 -32.83 7.50
C ALA A 69 -6.77 -32.20 6.30
N TRP A 70 -7.51 -31.63 5.38
CA TRP A 70 -6.95 -30.72 4.37
C TRP A 70 -6.80 -29.34 4.99
N THR A 71 -5.64 -28.71 4.81
CA THR A 71 -5.32 -27.47 5.51
C THR A 71 -4.81 -26.40 4.56
N THR A 72 -5.08 -25.15 4.92
CA THR A 72 -4.55 -23.96 4.28
C THR A 72 -3.94 -23.03 5.34
N SER A 73 -3.03 -22.17 4.94
CA SER A 73 -2.44 -21.15 5.81
C SER A 73 -2.29 -19.84 5.06
N TRP A 74 -2.70 -18.75 5.69
CA TRP A 74 -2.59 -17.41 5.12
C TRP A 74 -1.73 -16.54 6.04
N GLY A 75 -0.79 -15.79 5.46
CA GLY A 75 0.12 -15.00 6.24
C GLY A 75 0.26 -13.56 5.74
N VAL A 76 0.09 -12.64 6.67
CA VAL A 76 0.53 -11.25 6.57
C VAL A 76 1.28 -10.88 7.85
N SER A 77 2.20 -9.95 7.77
CA SER A 77 2.99 -9.52 8.91
C SER A 77 3.12 -8.00 8.98
N THR A 78 3.76 -7.50 10.03
CA THR A 78 4.10 -6.08 10.19
C THR A 78 4.98 -5.53 9.06
N ARG A 79 5.54 -6.40 8.19
CA ARG A 79 6.18 -6.01 6.93
C ARG A 79 5.30 -5.10 6.08
N LEU A 80 3.98 -5.29 6.11
CA LEU A 80 3.03 -4.45 5.37
C LEU A 80 3.07 -2.98 5.79
N ILE A 81 3.36 -2.67 7.06
CA ILE A 81 3.53 -1.29 7.52
C ILE A 81 4.74 -0.67 6.82
N GLY A 82 5.87 -1.37 6.81
CA GLY A 82 7.05 -0.96 6.04
C GLY A 82 6.76 -0.83 4.55
N GLY A 83 6.01 -1.77 3.98
CA GLY A 83 5.58 -1.75 2.58
C GLY A 83 4.77 -0.49 2.24
N MET A 84 3.79 -0.13 3.07
CA MET A 84 3.00 1.10 2.90
C MET A 84 3.90 2.35 2.93
N VAL A 85 4.80 2.44 3.90
CA VAL A 85 5.75 3.55 4.02
C VAL A 85 6.64 3.64 2.77
N MET A 86 7.20 2.52 2.34
CA MET A 86 8.11 2.46 1.19
C MET A 86 7.39 2.63 -0.16
N THR A 87 6.06 2.50 -0.20
CA THR A 87 5.27 2.73 -1.42
C THR A 87 4.81 4.18 -1.54
N HIS A 88 4.45 4.84 -0.43
CA HIS A 88 3.73 6.11 -0.49
C HIS A 88 4.47 7.28 0.15
N SER A 89 5.25 7.05 1.21
CA SER A 89 5.87 8.11 1.99
C SER A 89 7.00 8.81 1.23
N ASP A 90 7.28 10.05 1.61
CA ASP A 90 8.31 10.88 1.01
C ASP A 90 9.25 11.48 2.08
N ASP A 91 10.14 12.38 1.67
CA ASP A 91 11.10 13.03 2.57
C ASP A 91 10.43 13.97 3.59
N ASN A 92 9.16 14.35 3.39
CA ASN A 92 8.40 15.19 4.32
C ASN A 92 7.80 14.36 5.47
N GLY A 93 7.56 13.09 5.27
CA GLY A 93 7.02 12.20 6.30
C GLY A 93 6.16 11.06 5.76
N LEU A 94 5.28 10.57 6.63
CA LEU A 94 4.35 9.50 6.29
C LEU A 94 3.30 9.98 5.29
N VAL A 95 2.92 9.10 4.38
CA VAL A 95 1.74 9.24 3.52
C VAL A 95 0.85 8.04 3.78
N ILE A 96 -0.21 8.26 4.56
CA ILE A 96 -1.10 7.17 5.01
C ILE A 96 -2.39 7.21 4.19
N PRO A 97 -2.72 6.14 3.46
CA PRO A 97 -3.99 6.03 2.76
C PRO A 97 -5.18 6.24 3.70
N PRO A 98 -6.19 7.03 3.32
CA PRO A 98 -7.31 7.37 4.19
C PRO A 98 -8.02 6.18 4.84
N LYS A 99 -8.17 5.05 4.14
CA LYS A 99 -8.80 3.83 4.70
C LYS A 99 -8.01 3.20 5.86
N LEU A 100 -6.72 3.50 5.99
CA LEU A 100 -5.86 3.04 7.09
C LEU A 100 -5.59 4.12 8.13
N SER A 101 -5.83 5.39 7.78
CA SER A 101 -5.47 6.48 8.67
C SER A 101 -6.26 6.43 9.97
N PRO A 102 -5.60 6.49 11.13
CA PRO A 102 -6.28 6.58 12.41
C PRO A 102 -6.96 7.92 12.61
N LEU A 103 -6.58 8.94 11.84
CA LEU A 103 -7.11 10.29 11.86
C LEU A 103 -7.27 10.77 10.41
N HIS A 104 -8.51 11.08 10.00
CA HIS A 104 -8.80 11.49 8.63
C HIS A 104 -8.54 12.99 8.39
N ALA A 105 -8.82 13.82 9.38
CA ALA A 105 -8.62 15.25 9.29
C ALA A 105 -8.12 15.85 10.61
N VAL A 106 -7.28 16.87 10.50
CA VAL A 106 -6.90 17.71 11.63
C VAL A 106 -7.28 19.14 11.36
N ILE A 107 -7.91 19.78 12.35
CA ILE A 107 -8.24 21.22 12.34
C ILE A 107 -7.14 21.94 13.11
N ILE A 108 -6.52 22.93 12.48
CA ILE A 108 -5.44 23.74 13.02
C ILE A 108 -5.93 25.17 13.21
N PRO A 109 -6.30 25.56 14.44
CA PRO A 109 -6.69 26.93 14.73
C PRO A 109 -5.53 27.89 14.51
N ILE A 110 -5.75 28.95 13.75
CA ILE A 110 -4.81 30.04 13.52
C ILE A 110 -5.24 31.22 14.37
N LEU A 111 -4.49 31.48 15.41
CA LEU A 111 -4.77 32.50 16.44
C LEU A 111 -3.73 33.60 16.36
N HIS A 112 -4.16 34.85 16.19
CA HIS A 112 -3.28 36.00 16.19
C HIS A 112 -3.25 36.74 17.53
N ASN A 113 -4.34 36.63 18.29
CA ASN A 113 -4.52 37.24 19.61
C ASN A 113 -5.50 36.43 20.46
N ASP A 114 -5.52 36.69 21.77
CA ASP A 114 -6.40 36.00 22.70
C ASP A 114 -7.89 36.35 22.55
N ALA A 115 -8.19 37.54 22.03
CA ALA A 115 -9.59 38.00 21.85
C ALA A 115 -10.33 37.16 20.80
N GLU A 116 -9.62 36.59 19.82
CA GLU A 116 -10.22 35.77 18.76
C GLU A 116 -10.29 34.28 19.15
N ARG A 117 -9.54 33.87 20.18
CA ARG A 117 -9.39 32.47 20.58
C ARG A 117 -10.73 31.76 20.80
N GLU A 118 -11.61 32.36 21.61
CA GLU A 118 -12.88 31.73 21.96
C GLU A 118 -13.76 31.48 20.72
N ASN A 119 -13.88 32.48 19.85
CA ASN A 119 -14.67 32.37 18.62
C ASN A 119 -14.10 31.33 17.65
N VAL A 120 -12.78 31.35 17.43
CA VAL A 120 -12.11 30.36 16.53
C VAL A 120 -12.24 28.95 17.09
N MET A 121 -12.05 28.77 18.40
CA MET A 121 -12.17 27.44 19.01
C MET A 121 -13.61 26.92 18.99
N ALA A 122 -14.61 27.77 19.22
CA ALA A 122 -16.01 27.40 19.11
C ALA A 122 -16.38 26.97 17.67
N TYR A 123 -15.90 27.72 16.67
CA TYR A 123 -16.09 27.35 15.26
C TYR A 123 -15.41 26.01 14.93
N CYS A 124 -14.16 25.81 15.36
CA CYS A 124 -13.44 24.55 15.18
C CYS A 124 -14.14 23.36 15.83
N ALA A 125 -14.72 23.54 17.03
CA ALA A 125 -15.49 22.50 17.72
C ALA A 125 -16.73 22.12 16.92
N LYS A 126 -17.51 23.10 16.47
CA LYS A 126 -18.68 22.88 15.62
C LYS A 126 -18.32 22.18 14.32
N LEU A 127 -17.25 22.60 13.65
CA LEU A 127 -16.77 21.96 12.42
C LEU A 127 -16.36 20.51 12.67
N LYS A 128 -15.64 20.24 13.75
CA LYS A 128 -15.26 18.88 14.14
C LYS A 128 -16.48 17.98 14.29
N ASP A 129 -17.51 18.45 15.02
CA ASP A 129 -18.75 17.69 15.25
C ASP A 129 -19.46 17.37 13.92
N GLN A 130 -19.55 18.37 13.04
CA GLN A 130 -20.17 18.22 11.72
C GLN A 130 -19.43 17.22 10.82
N LEU A 131 -18.11 17.26 10.82
CA LEU A 131 -17.28 16.32 10.07
C LEU A 131 -17.33 14.91 10.67
N SER A 132 -17.33 14.79 11.99
CA SER A 132 -17.41 13.50 12.68
C SER A 132 -18.78 12.83 12.55
N ALA A 133 -19.83 13.59 12.23
CA ALA A 133 -21.14 13.04 11.90
C ALA A 133 -21.18 12.38 10.49
N GLN A 134 -20.19 12.64 9.66
CA GLN A 134 -20.07 12.01 8.34
C GLN A 134 -19.39 10.64 8.45
N THR A 135 -19.54 9.84 7.40
CA THR A 135 -18.91 8.51 7.33
C THR A 135 -18.02 8.37 6.10
N TYR A 136 -16.98 7.58 6.25
CA TYR A 136 -16.11 7.16 5.16
C TYR A 136 -15.80 5.67 5.26
N SER A 137 -16.02 4.93 4.19
CA SER A 137 -15.78 3.47 4.14
C SER A 137 -16.45 2.70 5.30
N GLY A 138 -17.69 3.09 5.66
CA GLY A 138 -18.48 2.47 6.74
C GLY A 138 -18.03 2.83 8.16
N ARG A 139 -17.18 3.84 8.34
CA ARG A 139 -16.67 4.30 9.64
C ARG A 139 -16.92 5.79 9.81
N GLU A 140 -17.06 6.23 11.05
CA GLU A 140 -17.04 7.65 11.38
C GLU A 140 -15.75 8.32 10.94
N ILE A 141 -15.86 9.55 10.43
CA ILE A 141 -14.68 10.36 10.12
C ILE A 141 -14.03 10.84 11.41
N LYS A 142 -12.79 10.43 11.63
CA LYS A 142 -12.00 10.83 12.82
C LYS A 142 -11.36 12.19 12.58
N VAL A 143 -11.72 13.16 13.43
CA VAL A 143 -11.23 14.54 13.36
C VAL A 143 -10.65 14.96 14.70
N GLN A 144 -9.50 15.63 14.65
CA GLN A 144 -8.85 16.20 15.84
C GLN A 144 -8.65 17.71 15.67
N ILE A 145 -8.78 18.48 16.76
CA ILE A 145 -8.36 19.88 16.80
C ILE A 145 -6.98 19.94 17.45
N ASP A 146 -6.05 20.64 16.83
CA ASP A 146 -4.71 20.86 17.40
C ASP A 146 -4.74 22.05 18.38
N THR A 147 -4.92 21.74 19.64
CA THR A 147 -4.98 22.72 20.73
C THR A 147 -3.62 23.07 21.35
N ARG A 148 -2.53 22.50 20.85
CA ARG A 148 -1.18 22.75 21.42
C ARG A 148 -0.82 24.22 21.30
N ASP A 149 -0.16 24.77 22.32
CA ASP A 149 0.34 26.14 22.30
C ASP A 149 1.77 26.18 21.74
N ILE A 150 1.88 26.05 20.42
CA ILE A 150 3.13 26.10 19.66
C ILE A 150 2.92 26.88 18.36
N ARG A 151 4.00 27.26 17.69
CA ARG A 151 3.92 27.97 16.41
C ARG A 151 3.11 27.22 15.35
N GLY A 152 2.33 27.94 14.56
CA GLY A 152 1.48 27.34 13.52
C GLY A 152 2.24 26.46 12.54
N GLY A 153 3.44 26.88 12.12
CA GLY A 153 4.32 26.08 11.26
C GLY A 153 4.71 24.73 11.89
N ASP A 154 5.00 24.70 13.20
CA ASP A 154 5.36 23.47 13.91
C ASP A 154 4.17 22.53 14.05
N LYS A 155 2.94 23.08 14.20
CA LYS A 155 1.71 22.29 14.14
C LYS A 155 1.57 21.62 12.79
N ILE A 156 1.63 22.41 11.71
CA ILE A 156 1.49 21.94 10.32
C ILE A 156 2.50 20.82 10.03
N TRP A 157 3.79 21.08 10.28
CA TRP A 157 4.85 20.10 10.06
C TRP A 157 4.68 18.83 10.90
N GLY A 158 4.24 18.98 12.14
CA GLY A 158 3.95 17.83 13.00
C GLY A 158 2.89 16.91 12.41
N TRP A 159 1.89 17.45 11.73
CA TRP A 159 0.84 16.67 11.09
C TRP A 159 1.22 16.16 9.70
N VAL A 160 2.04 16.91 8.95
CA VAL A 160 2.65 16.43 7.70
C VAL A 160 3.46 15.16 7.97
N LYS A 161 4.37 15.19 8.96
CA LYS A 161 5.18 14.02 9.34
C LYS A 161 4.36 12.81 9.74
N LYS A 162 3.18 13.01 10.31
CA LYS A 162 2.26 11.93 10.70
C LYS A 162 1.39 11.40 9.56
N GLY A 163 1.42 12.03 8.40
CA GLY A 163 0.68 11.58 7.22
C GLY A 163 -0.83 11.70 7.34
N VAL A 164 -1.34 12.72 8.04
CA VAL A 164 -2.79 12.94 8.13
C VAL A 164 -3.33 13.34 6.76
N PRO A 165 -4.39 12.67 6.25
CA PRO A 165 -4.91 12.89 4.90
C PRO A 165 -5.33 14.33 4.62
N ILE A 166 -5.99 14.96 5.58
CA ILE A 166 -6.53 16.33 5.41
C ILE A 166 -6.10 17.21 6.59
N ARG A 167 -5.58 18.39 6.28
CA ARG A 167 -5.27 19.44 7.24
C ARG A 167 -6.13 20.66 6.90
N ILE A 168 -6.84 21.18 7.91
CA ILE A 168 -7.77 22.32 7.77
C ILE A 168 -7.26 23.44 8.66
N GLU A 169 -6.84 24.53 8.07
CA GLU A 169 -6.44 25.74 8.80
C GLU A 169 -7.64 26.68 8.93
N ILE A 170 -7.92 27.17 10.13
CA ILE A 170 -9.06 28.03 10.43
C ILE A 170 -8.59 29.27 11.19
N GLY A 171 -8.76 30.42 10.58
CA GLY A 171 -8.55 31.73 11.18
C GLY A 171 -9.77 32.63 11.05
N PRO A 172 -9.72 33.87 11.59
CA PRO A 172 -10.85 34.81 11.53
C PRO A 172 -11.35 35.12 10.12
N ARG A 173 -10.46 35.11 9.14
CA ARG A 173 -10.82 35.38 7.73
C ARG A 173 -11.66 34.24 7.13
N ASP A 174 -11.30 32.99 7.46
CA ASP A 174 -12.00 31.81 6.99
C ASP A 174 -13.41 31.77 7.60
N ILE A 175 -13.54 32.12 8.88
CA ILE A 175 -14.84 32.24 9.56
C ILE A 175 -15.69 33.31 8.90
N ALA A 176 -15.13 34.50 8.61
CA ALA A 176 -15.87 35.59 8.01
C ALA A 176 -16.40 35.27 6.60
N SER A 177 -15.71 34.44 5.85
CA SER A 177 -16.11 34.00 4.50
C SER A 177 -16.85 32.64 4.49
N ASP A 178 -17.09 32.03 5.64
CA ASP A 178 -17.60 30.65 5.80
C ASP A 178 -16.91 29.63 4.91
N SER A 179 -15.57 29.72 4.86
CA SER A 179 -14.69 28.85 4.07
C SER A 179 -13.66 28.13 4.94
N LEU A 180 -13.04 27.12 4.38
CA LEU A 180 -12.00 26.32 5.01
C LEU A 180 -10.74 26.37 4.14
N PHE A 181 -9.58 26.59 4.74
CA PHE A 181 -8.30 26.51 4.03
C PHE A 181 -7.73 25.11 4.18
N VAL A 182 -7.86 24.30 3.13
CA VAL A 182 -7.64 22.85 3.15
C VAL A 182 -6.35 22.48 2.43
N ALA A 183 -5.57 21.62 3.06
CA ALA A 183 -4.43 20.93 2.45
C ALA A 183 -4.68 19.42 2.43
N ARG A 184 -4.54 18.80 1.27
CA ARG A 184 -4.56 17.34 1.09
C ARG A 184 -3.13 16.80 1.13
N LEU A 185 -2.96 15.55 1.54
CA LEU A 185 -1.65 14.92 1.59
C LEU A 185 -1.12 14.49 0.19
N ASP A 186 -2.02 14.33 -0.78
CA ASP A 186 -1.70 13.91 -2.15
C ASP A 186 -1.51 15.09 -3.12
N GLU A 187 -1.63 16.33 -2.63
CA GLU A 187 -1.51 17.57 -3.40
C GLU A 187 -0.57 18.57 -2.71
N ASP A 188 0.20 19.31 -3.51
CA ASP A 188 1.13 20.34 -2.98
C ASP A 188 0.43 21.65 -2.62
N LYS A 189 -0.72 21.92 -3.23
CA LYS A 189 -1.43 23.19 -3.08
C LYS A 189 -2.55 23.10 -2.06
N LYS A 190 -2.65 24.15 -1.24
CA LYS A 190 -3.82 24.38 -0.38
C LYS A 190 -4.90 25.09 -1.17
N THR A 191 -6.15 24.77 -0.88
CA THR A 191 -7.34 25.39 -1.51
C THR A 191 -8.29 25.93 -0.48
N SER A 192 -8.96 27.04 -0.80
CA SER A 192 -10.08 27.53 -0.01
C SER A 192 -11.38 26.94 -0.56
N VAL A 193 -12.17 26.32 0.32
CA VAL A 193 -13.40 25.60 -0.06
C VAL A 193 -14.55 26.08 0.84
N PRO A 194 -15.76 26.30 0.32
CA PRO A 194 -16.93 26.60 1.13
C PRO A 194 -17.18 25.50 2.18
N ARG A 195 -17.40 25.89 3.44
CA ARG A 195 -17.55 24.94 4.55
C ARG A 195 -18.64 23.92 4.32
N ALA A 196 -19.81 24.34 3.86
CA ALA A 196 -20.95 23.45 3.63
C ALA A 196 -20.63 22.39 2.58
N GLU A 197 -20.04 22.77 1.46
CA GLU A 197 -19.62 21.88 0.39
C GLU A 197 -18.56 20.88 0.87
N PHE A 198 -17.58 21.33 1.66
CA PHE A 198 -16.55 20.46 2.18
C PHE A 198 -17.10 19.40 3.13
N ILE A 199 -18.04 19.77 4.02
CA ILE A 199 -18.68 18.82 4.94
C ILE A 199 -19.47 17.77 4.16
N GLU A 200 -20.22 18.18 3.15
CA GLU A 200 -21.01 17.26 2.31
C GLU A 200 -20.10 16.27 1.56
N LYS A 201 -18.96 16.75 1.02
CA LYS A 201 -18.09 15.98 0.12
C LYS A 201 -16.89 15.32 0.81
N ILE A 202 -16.73 15.42 2.12
CA ILE A 202 -15.52 14.93 2.78
C ILE A 202 -15.26 13.44 2.53
N GLY A 203 -16.29 12.61 2.46
CA GLY A 203 -16.18 11.20 2.13
C GLY A 203 -15.63 10.97 0.71
N GLU A 204 -16.09 11.74 -0.26
CA GLU A 204 -15.62 11.71 -1.65
C GLU A 204 -14.18 12.22 -1.75
N ILE A 205 -13.83 13.26 -1.01
CA ILE A 205 -12.47 13.80 -0.96
C ILE A 205 -11.50 12.76 -0.41
N LEU A 206 -11.84 12.07 0.68
CA LEU A 206 -11.04 10.98 1.22
C LEU A 206 -10.89 9.82 0.24
N GLN A 207 -11.97 9.46 -0.47
CA GLN A 207 -11.90 8.43 -1.50
C GLN A 207 -11.01 8.87 -2.66
N SER A 208 -11.11 10.11 -3.11
CA SER A 208 -10.25 10.66 -4.15
C SER A 208 -8.76 10.61 -3.76
N ILE A 209 -8.43 10.91 -2.50
CA ILE A 209 -7.05 10.75 -1.99
C ILE A 209 -6.61 9.29 -2.07
N GLN A 210 -7.45 8.36 -1.63
CA GLN A 210 -7.18 6.91 -1.69
C GLN A 210 -6.89 6.46 -3.12
N ASP A 211 -7.73 6.88 -4.06
CA ASP A 211 -7.64 6.51 -5.48
C ASP A 211 -6.40 7.12 -6.15
N ASN A 212 -6.07 8.38 -5.83
CA ASN A 212 -4.88 9.05 -6.34
C ASN A 212 -3.59 8.35 -5.86
N LEU A 213 -3.53 7.95 -4.59
CA LEU A 213 -2.39 7.20 -4.06
C LEU A 213 -2.22 5.85 -4.78
N PHE A 214 -3.32 5.13 -4.98
CA PHE A 214 -3.30 3.88 -5.74
C PHE A 214 -2.87 4.09 -7.19
N ALA A 215 -3.46 5.07 -7.87
CA ALA A 215 -3.16 5.37 -9.27
C ALA A 215 -1.68 5.77 -9.46
N ARG A 216 -1.13 6.58 -8.55
CA ARG A 216 0.28 6.97 -8.56
C ARG A 216 1.21 5.76 -8.38
N ALA A 217 0.94 4.92 -7.40
CA ALA A 217 1.73 3.72 -7.16
C ALA A 217 1.60 2.70 -8.32
N LYS A 218 0.39 2.56 -8.90
CA LYS A 218 0.15 1.70 -10.06
C LYS A 218 0.91 2.19 -11.28
N LYS A 219 0.85 3.48 -11.57
CA LYS A 219 1.60 4.08 -12.68
C LYS A 219 3.10 3.85 -12.51
N TYR A 220 3.63 4.08 -11.31
CA TYR A 220 5.04 3.85 -11.01
C TYR A 220 5.46 2.39 -11.23
N ARG A 221 4.65 1.43 -10.76
CA ARG A 221 4.90 0.01 -11.02
C ARG A 221 4.90 -0.32 -12.50
N ASP A 222 3.87 0.14 -13.21
CA ASP A 222 3.68 -0.20 -14.64
C ASP A 222 4.81 0.40 -15.52
N GLU A 223 5.32 1.59 -15.18
CA GLU A 223 6.46 2.22 -15.83
C GLU A 223 7.82 1.52 -15.54
N ASN A 224 7.88 0.74 -14.46
CA ASN A 224 9.08 0.02 -14.05
C ASN A 224 8.93 -1.51 -14.18
N MET A 225 7.97 -1.96 -14.96
CA MET A 225 7.75 -3.36 -15.32
C MET A 225 7.95 -3.52 -16.83
N VAL A 226 8.83 -4.43 -17.23
CA VAL A 226 9.26 -4.61 -18.61
C VAL A 226 9.07 -6.06 -19.03
N GLU A 227 8.45 -6.27 -20.20
CA GLU A 227 8.39 -7.58 -20.83
C GLU A 227 9.66 -7.84 -21.62
N MET A 228 10.23 -9.03 -21.50
CA MET A 228 11.48 -9.43 -22.13
C MET A 228 11.34 -10.82 -22.73
N THR A 229 11.84 -10.95 -23.96
CA THR A 229 11.73 -12.19 -24.74
C THR A 229 13.09 -12.89 -24.94
N SER A 230 14.21 -12.24 -24.52
CA SER A 230 15.53 -12.82 -24.66
C SER A 230 16.34 -12.78 -23.38
N LYS A 231 17.23 -13.76 -23.22
CA LYS A 231 18.17 -13.84 -22.10
C LYS A 231 19.12 -12.63 -22.09
N GLU A 232 19.55 -12.18 -23.26
CA GLU A 232 20.47 -11.06 -23.43
C GLU A 232 19.86 -9.75 -22.92
N GLU A 233 18.58 -9.48 -23.23
CA GLU A 233 17.85 -8.32 -22.73
C GLU A 233 17.69 -8.39 -21.22
N PHE A 234 17.34 -9.56 -20.68
CA PHE A 234 17.18 -9.79 -19.25
C PHE A 234 18.49 -9.54 -18.48
N TYR A 235 19.60 -10.10 -18.95
CA TYR A 235 20.91 -9.88 -18.34
C TYR A 235 21.33 -8.41 -18.43
N LYS A 236 21.14 -7.76 -19.59
CA LYS A 236 21.43 -6.34 -19.76
C LYS A 236 20.63 -5.46 -18.81
N PHE A 237 19.37 -5.80 -18.56
CA PHE A 237 18.49 -5.04 -17.68
C PHE A 237 18.94 -5.10 -16.23
N PHE A 238 19.34 -6.27 -15.74
CA PHE A 238 19.72 -6.47 -14.35
C PHE A 238 21.22 -6.33 -14.06
N THR A 239 22.09 -6.22 -15.06
CA THR A 239 23.51 -6.00 -14.86
C THR A 239 23.81 -4.53 -14.51
N PRO A 240 24.45 -4.25 -13.35
CA PRO A 240 24.80 -2.88 -12.98
C PRO A 240 25.79 -2.27 -13.97
N LYS A 241 25.59 -0.97 -14.29
CA LYS A 241 26.54 -0.22 -15.11
C LYS A 241 27.87 0.02 -14.39
N ASN A 242 27.84 0.04 -13.07
CA ASN A 242 29.00 0.24 -12.23
C ASN A 242 29.09 -0.85 -11.16
N GLU A 243 29.98 -1.82 -11.36
CA GLU A 243 30.18 -2.95 -10.43
C GLU A 243 30.71 -2.52 -9.05
N LYS A 244 31.47 -1.40 -8.97
CA LYS A 244 32.04 -0.91 -7.71
C LYS A 244 31.04 -0.13 -6.85
N LYS A 245 30.05 0.48 -7.47
CA LYS A 245 28.91 1.13 -6.84
C LYS A 245 27.67 0.72 -7.62
N PRO A 246 27.20 -0.51 -7.43
CA PRO A 246 26.03 -0.97 -8.16
C PRO A 246 24.86 -0.03 -7.82
N GLU A 247 24.33 0.59 -8.86
CA GLU A 247 23.07 1.31 -8.74
C GLU A 247 21.98 0.34 -8.28
N ILE A 248 20.96 0.84 -7.62
CA ILE A 248 19.80 0.03 -7.27
C ILE A 248 19.09 -0.31 -8.59
N HIS A 249 19.36 -1.54 -9.07
CA HIS A 249 18.59 -2.10 -10.17
C HIS A 249 17.27 -2.57 -9.61
N GLY A 250 16.27 -1.73 -9.77
CA GLY A 250 14.93 -2.08 -9.43
C GLY A 250 14.08 -2.12 -10.69
N GLY A 251 13.03 -2.88 -10.60
CA GLY A 251 12.06 -3.10 -11.64
C GLY A 251 11.63 -4.54 -11.68
N PHE A 252 10.52 -4.79 -12.34
CA PHE A 252 10.03 -6.13 -12.59
C PHE A 252 10.28 -6.48 -14.05
N ALA A 253 10.83 -7.66 -14.28
CA ALA A 253 10.86 -8.28 -15.60
C ALA A 253 9.77 -9.34 -15.68
N ILE A 254 8.97 -9.30 -16.74
CA ILE A 254 8.11 -10.39 -17.17
C ILE A 254 8.85 -11.10 -18.29
N ALA A 255 9.16 -12.36 -18.10
CA ALA A 255 9.89 -13.15 -19.06
C ALA A 255 9.41 -14.60 -19.03
N ASP A 256 9.56 -15.28 -20.16
CA ASP A 256 9.33 -16.72 -20.23
C ASP A 256 10.34 -17.46 -19.36
N TYR A 257 9.87 -18.49 -18.69
CA TYR A 257 10.65 -19.26 -17.74
C TYR A 257 10.25 -20.74 -17.82
N ASP A 258 11.22 -21.62 -17.85
CA ASP A 258 11.02 -23.08 -18.02
C ASP A 258 10.61 -23.82 -16.75
N GLY A 259 10.58 -23.12 -15.60
CA GLY A 259 10.20 -23.70 -14.32
C GLY A 259 11.32 -24.46 -13.61
N SER A 260 12.57 -24.44 -14.13
CA SER A 260 13.67 -25.21 -13.54
C SER A 260 14.36 -24.47 -12.38
N GLU A 261 14.76 -25.22 -11.35
CA GLU A 261 15.54 -24.67 -10.22
C GLU A 261 16.94 -24.23 -10.67
N GLU A 262 17.50 -24.88 -11.70
CA GLU A 262 18.80 -24.54 -12.26
C GLU A 262 18.81 -23.11 -12.82
N VAL A 263 17.76 -22.70 -13.50
CA VAL A 263 17.62 -21.33 -14.02
C VAL A 263 17.45 -20.34 -12.86
N GLU A 264 16.66 -20.65 -11.83
CA GLU A 264 16.53 -19.80 -10.65
C GLU A 264 17.87 -19.57 -9.95
N ASP A 265 18.63 -20.63 -9.74
CA ASP A 265 19.95 -20.58 -9.11
C ASP A 265 20.94 -19.78 -9.95
N MET A 266 20.92 -19.95 -11.27
CA MET A 266 21.75 -19.17 -12.19
C MET A 266 21.42 -17.67 -12.10
N LEU A 267 20.15 -17.28 -12.15
CA LEU A 267 19.73 -15.88 -12.02
C LEU A 267 20.12 -15.28 -10.67
N ARG A 268 19.96 -16.06 -9.59
CA ARG A 268 20.34 -15.63 -8.25
C ARG A 268 21.85 -15.43 -8.13
N LYS A 269 22.65 -16.32 -8.70
CA LYS A 269 24.11 -16.29 -8.65
C LYS A 269 24.67 -15.15 -9.51
N ASP A 270 24.21 -15.03 -10.75
CA ASP A 270 24.79 -14.11 -11.73
C ASP A 270 24.32 -12.67 -11.53
N LEU A 271 23.03 -12.49 -11.25
CA LEU A 271 22.37 -11.18 -11.24
C LEU A 271 21.84 -10.77 -9.86
N ARG A 272 21.83 -11.66 -8.87
CA ARG A 272 21.17 -11.48 -7.55
C ARG A 272 19.68 -11.17 -7.69
N VAL A 273 19.04 -11.72 -8.70
CA VAL A 273 17.61 -11.62 -8.99
C VAL A 273 16.94 -12.90 -8.54
N THR A 274 15.68 -12.78 -8.09
CA THR A 274 14.84 -13.92 -7.71
C THR A 274 13.58 -13.93 -8.56
N VAL A 275 13.13 -15.11 -8.98
CA VAL A 275 11.82 -15.30 -9.60
C VAL A 275 10.77 -15.10 -8.51
N ARG A 276 9.94 -14.05 -8.64
CA ARG A 276 8.99 -13.69 -7.57
C ARG A 276 7.75 -14.54 -7.58
N CYS A 277 7.14 -14.71 -8.72
CA CYS A 277 5.96 -15.55 -8.92
C CYS A 277 5.65 -15.71 -10.41
N ILE A 278 4.80 -16.67 -10.72
CA ILE A 278 4.12 -16.80 -12.01
C ILE A 278 2.78 -16.04 -11.86
N PRO A 279 2.59 -14.90 -12.55
CA PRO A 279 1.38 -14.10 -12.42
C PRO A 279 0.12 -14.88 -12.80
N LEU A 280 -0.96 -14.69 -12.04
CA LEU A 280 -2.26 -15.35 -12.32
C LEU A 280 -3.01 -14.71 -13.46
N ASP A 281 -2.74 -13.42 -13.74
CA ASP A 281 -3.42 -12.65 -14.79
C ASP A 281 -2.81 -12.89 -16.18
N LEU A 282 -1.64 -13.53 -16.25
CA LEU A 282 -1.15 -14.05 -17.52
C LEU A 282 -2.07 -15.19 -17.91
N SER A 283 -2.92 -14.95 -18.91
CA SER A 283 -3.77 -16.00 -19.45
C SER A 283 -2.90 -17.22 -19.81
N LEU A 284 -3.39 -18.42 -19.55
CA LEU A 284 -2.73 -19.69 -19.88
C LEU A 284 -2.27 -19.82 -21.36
N ILE A 285 -2.62 -18.87 -22.20
CA ILE A 285 -2.22 -18.73 -23.61
C ILE A 285 -0.72 -18.33 -23.75
N HIS A 286 -0.09 -17.78 -22.69
CA HIS A 286 1.34 -17.40 -22.71
C HIS A 286 2.25 -18.38 -21.96
N ILE A 287 1.74 -19.51 -21.50
CA ILE A 287 2.56 -20.68 -21.24
C ILE A 287 2.82 -21.27 -22.63
N SER A 288 3.85 -20.79 -23.32
CA SER A 288 4.33 -21.44 -24.51
C SER A 288 4.59 -22.89 -24.15
N GLU A 289 3.84 -23.82 -24.75
CA GLU A 289 4.21 -25.23 -24.75
C GLU A 289 5.70 -25.30 -25.11
N PRO A 290 6.51 -26.08 -24.39
CA PRO A 290 7.87 -26.33 -24.81
C PRO A 290 7.76 -26.89 -26.23
N THR A 291 8.26 -26.13 -27.19
CA THR A 291 8.38 -26.60 -28.57
C THR A 291 9.11 -27.92 -28.53
N ARG A 292 8.37 -29.03 -28.64
CA ARG A 292 8.94 -30.33 -28.92
C ARG A 292 9.77 -30.20 -30.19
N ARG A 293 11.06 -30.21 -30.06
CA ARG A 293 11.96 -30.72 -31.08
C ARG A 293 12.77 -31.87 -30.50
#